data_829cc60f92cf5073000a130b8225f7f4
#
_entry.id   829cc60f92cf5073000a130b8225f7f4
#
_cell.length_a   1.000
_cell.length_b   1.000
_cell.length_c   1.000
_cell.angle_alpha   90.00
_cell.angle_beta   90.00
_cell.angle_gamma   90.00
#
_symmetry.space_group_name_H-M   'P 1'
#
loop_
_entity.id
_entity.type
_entity.pdbx_description
1 polymer ?
#
loop_
_entity_poly.entity_id
_entity_poly.type
_entity_poly.pdbx_seq_one_letter_code
_entity_poly.pdbx_strand_id
1 'polypeptide(L)'
;MPFSSMAMSGKIIDLRNLLANRFPHAPMPAGTRLVTGLSFLDEAIGGGLPKGAITELISPEVSAGSASLIHALLETAQRDCYFLALIDGRDSFDPQPLGNACLGHLLWMRCTKALEAIKAADLLLRDGNFPLLIVDLVLNPREESRKIPQTNWYRLQRLVESTSTACLVLTRQGRVSSAQLKIVLENVWNLGSFEQEDAISRLRIRVQRSHLRREQIKIGGAG
;
A
#
# COMPACT_ATOMS: atom_id res chain seq x y z
N MET A 1 18.93 -22.89 -22.59
CA MET A 1 17.86 -23.53 -21.79
C MET A 1 16.93 -22.42 -21.29
N PRO A 2 15.70 -22.22 -21.86
CA PRO A 2 14.77 -21.20 -21.40
C PRO A 2 13.69 -21.82 -20.50
N PHE A 3 13.97 -21.95 -19.19
CA PHE A 3 13.05 -22.61 -18.26
C PHE A 3 12.47 -21.71 -17.15
N SER A 4 12.26 -20.40 -17.36
CA SER A 4 11.70 -19.59 -16.29
C SER A 4 10.43 -18.78 -16.61
N SER A 5 10.06 -18.63 -17.87
CA SER A 5 8.93 -17.76 -18.25
C SER A 5 7.55 -18.43 -18.14
N MET A 6 7.48 -19.73 -18.41
CA MET A 6 6.20 -20.45 -18.51
C MET A 6 5.55 -20.74 -17.15
N ALA A 7 6.34 -20.99 -16.11
CA ALA A 7 5.85 -21.29 -14.78
C ALA A 7 5.26 -20.06 -14.05
N MET A 8 5.75 -18.86 -14.37
CA MET A 8 5.21 -17.61 -13.78
C MET A 8 3.85 -17.22 -14.40
N SER A 9 3.65 -17.49 -15.69
CA SER A 9 2.37 -17.19 -16.36
C SER A 9 1.22 -18.04 -15.81
N GLY A 10 1.45 -19.31 -15.55
CA GLY A 10 0.46 -20.21 -14.98
C GLY A 10 -0.01 -19.77 -13.57
N LYS A 11 0.92 -19.37 -12.73
CA LYS A 11 0.59 -18.90 -11.36
C LYS A 11 -0.22 -17.59 -11.34
N ILE A 12 0.02 -16.69 -12.29
CA ILE A 12 -0.76 -15.44 -12.41
C ILE A 12 -2.18 -15.76 -12.87
N ILE A 13 -2.34 -16.66 -13.83
CA ILE A 13 -3.66 -17.08 -14.34
C ILE A 13 -4.46 -17.75 -13.20
N ASP A 14 -3.82 -18.62 -12.41
CA ASP A 14 -4.45 -19.30 -11.28
C ASP A 14 -4.91 -18.31 -10.21
N LEU A 15 -4.10 -17.30 -9.90
CA LEU A 15 -4.45 -16.23 -8.95
C LEU A 15 -5.64 -15.41 -9.45
N ARG A 16 -5.65 -15.02 -10.71
CA ARG A 16 -6.78 -14.30 -11.33
C ARG A 16 -8.07 -15.09 -11.28
N ASN A 17 -8.03 -16.35 -11.65
CA ASN A 17 -9.18 -17.25 -11.61
C ASN A 17 -9.69 -17.42 -10.18
N LEU A 18 -8.79 -17.59 -9.22
CA LEU A 18 -9.14 -17.71 -7.81
C LEU A 18 -9.81 -16.44 -7.27
N LEU A 19 -9.28 -15.28 -7.61
CA LEU A 19 -9.85 -13.99 -7.22
C LEU A 19 -11.20 -13.74 -7.89
N ALA A 20 -11.31 -14.01 -9.19
CA ALA A 20 -12.57 -13.87 -9.94
C ALA A 20 -13.67 -14.80 -9.39
N ASN A 21 -13.31 -16.03 -9.01
CA ASN A 21 -14.25 -16.98 -8.43
C ASN A 21 -14.69 -16.58 -7.02
N ARG A 22 -13.77 -16.03 -6.21
CA ARG A 22 -14.07 -15.64 -4.84
C ARG A 22 -14.81 -14.31 -4.75
N PHE A 23 -14.59 -13.40 -5.73
CA PHE A 23 -15.12 -12.04 -5.74
C PHE A 23 -15.54 -11.59 -7.15
N PRO A 24 -16.53 -12.27 -7.75
CA PRO A 24 -16.90 -12.03 -9.15
C PRO A 24 -17.41 -10.61 -9.45
N HIS A 25 -17.66 -9.80 -8.43
CA HIS A 25 -18.31 -8.50 -8.57
C HIS A 25 -17.71 -7.39 -7.68
N ALA A 26 -16.48 -7.55 -7.19
CA ALA A 26 -15.85 -6.46 -6.44
C ALA A 26 -15.53 -5.29 -7.39
N PRO A 27 -16.29 -4.18 -7.37
CA PRO A 27 -16.02 -3.06 -8.25
C PRO A 27 -14.71 -2.38 -7.86
N MET A 28 -13.91 -2.01 -8.86
CA MET A 28 -12.78 -1.12 -8.61
C MET A 28 -13.35 0.25 -8.20
N PRO A 29 -12.93 0.82 -7.05
CA PRO A 29 -13.37 2.15 -6.64
C PRO A 29 -13.15 3.18 -7.75
N ALA A 30 -14.14 4.01 -8.02
CA ALA A 30 -14.07 5.02 -9.08
C ALA A 30 -13.09 6.15 -8.72
N GLY A 31 -12.72 6.96 -9.72
CA GLY A 31 -11.88 8.15 -9.54
C GLY A 31 -10.37 7.88 -9.62
N THR A 32 -9.59 8.95 -9.56
CA THR A 32 -8.12 8.96 -9.66
C THR A 32 -7.43 8.75 -8.31
N ARG A 33 -8.20 8.75 -7.23
CA ARG A 33 -7.73 8.55 -5.85
C ARG A 33 -8.51 7.43 -5.17
N LEU A 34 -7.84 6.75 -4.27
CA LEU A 34 -8.43 5.78 -3.36
C LEU A 34 -8.59 6.44 -2.00
N VAL A 35 -9.82 6.69 -1.58
CA VAL A 35 -10.13 7.20 -0.24
C VAL A 35 -9.70 6.16 0.78
N THR A 36 -8.93 6.59 1.79
CA THR A 36 -8.40 5.68 2.82
C THR A 36 -9.38 5.47 3.97
N GLY A 37 -10.39 6.33 4.08
CA GLY A 37 -11.32 6.36 5.21
C GLY A 37 -10.73 6.98 6.47
N LEU A 38 -9.48 7.46 6.41
CA LEU A 38 -8.79 8.13 7.48
C LEU A 38 -8.74 9.63 7.16
N SER A 39 -9.63 10.41 7.76
CA SER A 39 -9.82 11.83 7.43
C SER A 39 -8.52 12.63 7.52
N PHE A 40 -7.72 12.43 8.57
CA PHE A 40 -6.43 13.10 8.75
C PHE A 40 -5.45 12.82 7.60
N LEU A 41 -5.48 11.60 7.05
CA LEU A 41 -4.62 11.20 5.94
C LEU A 41 -5.16 11.74 4.62
N ASP A 42 -6.46 11.53 4.37
CA ASP A 42 -7.11 11.95 3.14
C ASP A 42 -7.04 13.48 2.95
N GLU A 43 -7.29 14.27 4.00
CA GLU A 43 -7.15 15.73 3.98
C GLU A 43 -5.71 16.16 3.67
N ALA A 44 -4.72 15.56 4.33
CA ALA A 44 -3.33 15.92 4.15
C ALA A 44 -2.78 15.62 2.74
N ILE A 45 -3.33 14.59 2.08
CA ILE A 45 -2.88 14.18 0.74
C ILE A 45 -3.84 14.58 -0.39
N GLY A 46 -4.89 15.34 -0.09
CA GLY A 46 -5.82 15.88 -1.08
C GLY A 46 -6.87 14.86 -1.57
N GLY A 47 -7.46 14.09 -0.65
CA GLY A 47 -8.64 13.25 -0.90
C GLY A 47 -8.36 11.76 -1.16
N GLY A 48 -7.23 11.24 -0.66
CA GLY A 48 -6.91 9.81 -0.74
C GLY A 48 -5.60 9.50 -1.46
N LEU A 49 -5.23 8.22 -1.46
CA LEU A 49 -4.02 7.73 -2.12
C LEU A 49 -4.16 7.84 -3.65
N PRO A 50 -3.17 8.38 -4.37
CA PRO A 50 -3.23 8.47 -5.83
C PRO A 50 -3.15 7.06 -6.45
N LYS A 51 -4.07 6.77 -7.36
CA LYS A 51 -4.04 5.56 -8.18
C LYS A 51 -3.05 5.71 -9.33
N GLY A 52 -2.51 4.61 -9.81
CA GLY A 52 -1.46 4.63 -10.81
C GLY A 52 -0.17 5.26 -10.31
N ALA A 53 0.05 5.27 -9.00
CA ALA A 53 1.18 5.95 -8.39
C ALA A 53 1.72 5.19 -7.16
N ILE A 54 3.00 5.42 -6.86
CA ILE A 54 3.61 4.93 -5.62
C ILE A 54 3.57 6.04 -4.58
N THR A 55 2.97 5.74 -3.43
CA THR A 55 3.08 6.53 -2.20
C THR A 55 4.05 5.84 -1.26
N GLU A 56 5.07 6.55 -0.78
CA GLU A 56 5.96 6.06 0.27
C GLU A 56 5.54 6.64 1.62
N LEU A 57 5.20 5.74 2.55
CA LEU A 57 4.98 6.07 3.94
C LEU A 57 6.25 5.75 4.74
N ILE A 58 6.87 6.76 5.29
CA ILE A 58 8.09 6.63 6.08
C ILE A 58 7.69 6.53 7.55
N SER A 59 8.02 5.39 8.17
CA SER A 59 7.84 5.13 9.60
C SER A 59 9.22 5.03 10.25
N PRO A 60 9.82 6.15 10.73
CA PRO A 60 11.19 6.16 11.23
C PRO A 60 11.39 5.24 12.43
N GLU A 61 10.38 5.16 13.29
CA GLU A 61 10.36 4.31 14.48
C GLU A 61 9.45 3.09 14.25
N VAL A 62 9.78 1.96 14.88
CA VAL A 62 8.99 0.72 14.79
C VAL A 62 7.59 0.92 15.36
N SER A 63 7.47 1.75 16.38
CA SER A 63 6.22 2.08 17.08
C SER A 63 5.56 3.36 16.57
N ALA A 64 5.79 3.78 15.32
CA ALA A 64 5.18 5.00 14.78
C ALA A 64 3.72 4.82 14.30
N GLY A 65 3.15 3.62 14.43
CA GLY A 65 1.74 3.36 14.10
C GLY A 65 1.50 2.79 12.70
N SER A 66 2.53 2.29 12.01
CA SER A 66 2.37 1.68 10.69
C SER A 66 1.46 0.46 10.70
N ALA A 67 1.55 -0.40 11.72
CA ALA A 67 0.67 -1.56 11.87
C ALA A 67 -0.80 -1.14 12.05
N SER A 68 -1.07 -0.18 12.93
CA SER A 68 -2.42 0.36 13.12
C SER A 68 -2.99 0.98 11.85
N LEU A 69 -2.15 1.64 11.06
CA LEU A 69 -2.56 2.17 9.75
C LEU A 69 -2.95 1.05 8.79
N ILE A 70 -2.20 -0.06 8.73
CA ILE A 70 -2.54 -1.22 7.89
C ILE A 70 -3.88 -1.81 8.32
N HIS A 71 -4.12 -1.96 9.62
CA HIS A 71 -5.41 -2.46 10.16
C HIS A 71 -6.58 -1.55 9.73
N ALA A 72 -6.45 -0.24 9.89
CA ALA A 72 -7.49 0.71 9.49
C ALA A 72 -7.77 0.71 7.98
N LEU A 73 -6.74 0.54 7.16
CA LEU A 73 -6.91 0.40 5.71
C LEU A 73 -7.63 -0.90 5.34
N LEU A 74 -7.42 -1.98 6.10
CA LEU A 74 -8.14 -3.25 5.94
C LEU A 74 -9.62 -3.12 6.34
N GLU A 75 -9.92 -2.43 7.43
CA GLU A 75 -11.30 -2.13 7.84
C GLU A 75 -12.02 -1.30 6.78
N THR A 76 -11.32 -0.33 6.18
CA THR A 76 -11.84 0.45 5.07
C THR A 76 -12.09 -0.42 3.83
N ALA A 77 -11.17 -1.33 3.50
CA ALA A 77 -11.33 -2.25 2.38
C ALA A 77 -12.56 -3.17 2.57
N GLN A 78 -12.79 -3.64 3.79
CA GLN A 78 -14.00 -4.41 4.13
C GLN A 78 -15.26 -3.56 3.98
N ARG A 79 -15.29 -2.37 4.59
CA ARG A 79 -16.45 -1.47 4.55
C ARG A 79 -16.84 -1.10 3.13
N ASP A 80 -15.85 -0.79 2.30
CA ASP A 80 -16.04 -0.32 0.92
C ASP A 80 -15.99 -1.47 -0.11
N CYS A 81 -15.99 -2.73 0.38
CA CYS A 81 -16.13 -3.97 -0.41
C CYS A 81 -15.08 -4.11 -1.52
N TYR A 82 -13.82 -3.75 -1.28
CA TYR A 82 -12.73 -4.00 -2.22
C TYR A 82 -11.63 -4.89 -1.61
N PHE A 83 -10.75 -5.39 -2.50
CA PHE A 83 -9.60 -6.21 -2.11
C PHE A 83 -8.38 -5.36 -1.84
N LEU A 84 -7.70 -5.68 -0.75
CA LEU A 84 -6.39 -5.17 -0.41
C LEU A 84 -5.37 -6.31 -0.52
N ALA A 85 -4.24 -6.07 -1.17
CA ALA A 85 -3.09 -6.95 -1.11
C ALA A 85 -2.04 -6.38 -0.15
N LEU A 86 -1.65 -7.17 0.86
CA LEU A 86 -0.56 -6.87 1.78
C LEU A 86 0.63 -7.79 1.48
N ILE A 87 1.74 -7.20 1.12
CA ILE A 87 3.03 -7.89 1.03
C ILE A 87 3.82 -7.56 2.29
N ASP A 88 3.88 -8.52 3.18
CA ASP A 88 4.57 -8.44 4.46
C ASP A 88 6.03 -8.86 4.28
N GLY A 89 6.93 -7.90 4.25
CA GLY A 89 8.34 -8.13 3.93
C GLY A 89 9.13 -8.87 5.00
N ARG A 90 8.56 -9.05 6.20
CA ARG A 90 9.24 -9.71 7.33
C ARG A 90 8.41 -10.76 8.04
N ASP A 91 7.22 -11.07 7.52
CA ASP A 91 6.28 -11.99 8.19
C ASP A 91 5.94 -11.55 9.62
N SER A 92 5.57 -10.29 9.74
CA SER A 92 5.39 -9.61 11.03
C SER A 92 3.98 -9.07 11.25
N PHE A 93 3.12 -9.17 10.25
CA PHE A 93 1.74 -8.73 10.36
C PHE A 93 0.96 -9.67 11.31
N ASP A 94 0.27 -9.07 12.28
CA ASP A 94 -0.61 -9.80 13.19
C ASP A 94 -2.08 -9.66 12.73
N PRO A 95 -2.69 -10.75 12.26
CA PRO A 95 -4.10 -10.74 11.85
C PRO A 95 -5.08 -10.88 13.03
N GLN A 96 -4.61 -11.21 14.25
CA GLN A 96 -5.50 -11.53 15.38
C GLN A 96 -6.47 -10.40 15.78
N PRO A 97 -6.09 -9.12 15.73
CA PRO A 97 -7.01 -8.02 16.04
C PRO A 97 -8.15 -7.88 15.02
N LEU A 98 -8.00 -8.49 13.84
CA LEU A 98 -8.97 -8.37 12.75
C LEU A 98 -9.96 -9.53 12.74
N GLY A 99 -11.24 -9.21 12.60
CA GLY A 99 -12.27 -10.23 12.43
C GLY A 99 -12.18 -10.94 11.06
N ASN A 100 -12.77 -12.14 10.96
CA ASN A 100 -12.80 -12.93 9.72
C ASN A 100 -13.38 -12.16 8.52
N ALA A 101 -14.27 -11.21 8.76
CA ALA A 101 -14.85 -10.37 7.71
C ALA A 101 -13.78 -9.50 7.06
N CYS A 102 -12.92 -8.81 7.83
CA CYS A 102 -11.79 -8.05 7.31
C CYS A 102 -10.79 -8.93 6.57
N LEU A 103 -10.43 -10.07 7.14
CA LEU A 103 -9.51 -11.02 6.53
C LEU A 103 -10.03 -11.60 5.21
N GLY A 104 -11.35 -11.61 5.02
CA GLY A 104 -11.99 -11.98 3.76
C GLY A 104 -11.63 -11.05 2.60
N HIS A 105 -11.24 -9.81 2.87
CA HIS A 105 -10.83 -8.80 1.88
C HIS A 105 -9.32 -8.68 1.71
N LEU A 106 -8.54 -9.53 2.37
CA LEU A 106 -7.08 -9.49 2.38
C LEU A 106 -6.47 -10.61 1.53
N LEU A 107 -5.59 -10.23 0.60
CA LEU A 107 -4.55 -11.13 0.09
C LEU A 107 -3.25 -10.84 0.87
N TRP A 108 -2.86 -11.74 1.76
CA TRP A 108 -1.64 -11.61 2.53
C TRP A 108 -0.52 -12.47 1.95
N MET A 109 0.54 -11.81 1.47
CA MET A 109 1.76 -12.44 0.95
C MET A 109 2.88 -12.29 1.97
N ARG A 110 3.30 -13.40 2.55
CA ARG A 110 4.34 -13.47 3.59
C ARG A 110 5.70 -13.64 2.94
N CYS A 111 6.61 -12.71 3.21
CA CYS A 111 7.98 -12.72 2.74
C CYS A 111 8.93 -12.69 3.94
N THR A 112 10.17 -13.14 3.72
CA THR A 112 11.22 -13.10 4.75
C THR A 112 12.31 -12.10 4.44
N LYS A 113 12.36 -11.60 3.19
CA LYS A 113 13.37 -10.66 2.70
C LYS A 113 12.76 -9.54 1.89
N ALA A 114 13.32 -8.35 2.01
CA ALA A 114 12.84 -7.17 1.30
C ALA A 114 12.80 -7.36 -0.24
N LEU A 115 13.78 -8.05 -0.83
CA LEU A 115 13.81 -8.29 -2.27
C LEU A 115 12.70 -9.27 -2.73
N GLU A 116 12.29 -10.21 -1.89
CA GLU A 116 11.14 -11.09 -2.16
C GLU A 116 9.85 -10.27 -2.21
N ALA A 117 9.67 -9.34 -1.25
CA ALA A 117 8.53 -8.44 -1.23
C ALA A 117 8.45 -7.58 -2.51
N ILE A 118 9.58 -7.08 -3.01
CA ILE A 118 9.63 -6.32 -4.28
C ILE A 118 9.24 -7.20 -5.47
N LYS A 119 9.68 -8.47 -5.51
CA LYS A 119 9.27 -9.41 -6.57
C LYS A 119 7.78 -9.74 -6.51
N ALA A 120 7.24 -9.90 -5.30
CA ALA A 120 5.82 -10.09 -5.08
C ALA A 120 5.00 -8.88 -5.56
N ALA A 121 5.48 -7.65 -5.26
CA ALA A 121 4.86 -6.42 -5.74
C ALA A 121 4.85 -6.33 -7.28
N ASP A 122 5.94 -6.68 -7.95
CA ASP A 122 6.02 -6.74 -9.42
C ASP A 122 4.96 -7.71 -9.99
N LEU A 123 4.77 -8.86 -9.35
CA LEU A 123 3.78 -9.84 -9.76
C LEU A 123 2.34 -9.31 -9.63
N LEU A 124 2.00 -8.75 -8.47
CA LEU A 124 0.64 -8.27 -8.20
C LEU A 124 0.29 -7.01 -8.99
N LEU A 125 1.25 -6.11 -9.22
CA LEU A 125 1.03 -4.94 -10.07
C LEU A 125 0.77 -5.32 -11.54
N ARG A 126 1.38 -6.41 -12.03
CA ARG A 126 1.07 -6.94 -13.37
C ARG A 126 -0.32 -7.54 -13.47
N ASP A 127 -0.82 -8.07 -12.37
CA ASP A 127 -2.19 -8.59 -12.32
C ASP A 127 -3.22 -7.46 -12.36
N GLY A 128 -2.98 -6.34 -11.67
CA GLY A 128 -3.78 -5.12 -11.71
C GLY A 128 -5.16 -5.20 -11.05
N ASN A 129 -5.46 -6.28 -10.33
CA ASN A 129 -6.79 -6.53 -9.76
C ASN A 129 -6.99 -5.94 -8.35
N PHE A 130 -5.96 -5.33 -7.76
CA PHE A 130 -6.03 -4.80 -6.40
C PHE A 130 -6.14 -3.28 -6.42
N PRO A 131 -7.23 -2.69 -5.90
CA PRO A 131 -7.33 -1.25 -5.71
C PRO A 131 -6.24 -0.69 -4.82
N LEU A 132 -5.83 -1.46 -3.79
CA LEU A 132 -4.75 -1.10 -2.88
C LEU A 132 -3.74 -2.25 -2.75
N LEU A 133 -2.49 -1.93 -3.02
CA LEU A 133 -1.34 -2.78 -2.77
C LEU A 133 -0.47 -2.13 -1.69
N ILE A 134 -0.28 -2.81 -0.57
CA ILE A 134 0.63 -2.39 0.51
C ILE A 134 1.87 -3.27 0.47
N VAL A 135 3.05 -2.64 0.50
CA VAL A 135 4.34 -3.32 0.64
C VAL A 135 4.96 -2.85 1.96
N ASP A 136 4.92 -3.69 2.98
CA ASP A 136 5.49 -3.36 4.29
C ASP A 136 6.93 -3.85 4.41
N LEU A 137 7.86 -2.88 4.49
CA LEU A 137 9.29 -3.10 4.68
C LEU A 137 9.81 -2.49 5.99
N VAL A 138 8.92 -2.06 6.89
CA VAL A 138 9.29 -1.35 8.12
C VAL A 138 10.19 -2.21 9.00
N LEU A 139 9.90 -3.50 9.15
CA LEU A 139 10.67 -4.41 9.99
C LEU A 139 11.83 -5.12 9.26
N ASN A 140 11.99 -4.91 7.95
CA ASN A 140 13.14 -5.45 7.25
C ASN A 140 14.44 -4.76 7.71
N PRO A 141 15.56 -5.49 7.83
CA PRO A 141 16.86 -4.91 8.13
C PRO A 141 17.20 -3.79 7.16
N ARG A 142 17.80 -2.70 7.69
CA ARG A 142 18.16 -1.51 6.89
C ARG A 142 19.10 -1.87 5.72
N GLU A 143 19.96 -2.84 5.91
CA GLU A 143 20.91 -3.34 4.92
C GLU A 143 20.19 -4.04 3.75
N GLU A 144 19.10 -4.76 4.00
CA GLU A 144 18.29 -5.38 2.94
C GLU A 144 17.60 -4.33 2.09
N SER A 145 16.97 -3.33 2.74
CA SER A 145 16.31 -2.22 2.04
C SER A 145 17.30 -1.39 1.22
N ARG A 146 18.54 -1.24 1.69
CA ARG A 146 19.64 -0.57 0.96
C ARG A 146 20.09 -1.32 -0.28
N LYS A 147 20.01 -2.64 -0.26
CA LYS A 147 20.41 -3.51 -1.37
C LYS A 147 19.38 -3.60 -2.49
N ILE A 148 18.15 -3.06 -2.29
CA ILE A 148 17.17 -2.99 -3.36
C ILE A 148 17.66 -2.01 -4.43
N PRO A 149 17.92 -2.49 -5.68
CA PRO A 149 18.36 -1.62 -6.75
C PRO A 149 17.32 -0.54 -7.09
N GLN A 150 17.78 0.66 -7.42
CA GLN A 150 16.89 1.75 -7.82
C GLN A 150 16.03 1.38 -9.05
N THR A 151 16.56 0.57 -9.94
CA THR A 151 15.85 0.05 -11.12
C THR A 151 14.58 -0.70 -10.76
N ASN A 152 14.52 -1.38 -9.61
CA ASN A 152 13.32 -2.07 -9.16
C ASN A 152 12.21 -1.06 -8.82
N TRP A 153 12.54 0.05 -8.18
CA TRP A 153 11.56 1.10 -7.86
C TRP A 153 10.99 1.76 -9.12
N TYR A 154 11.83 2.08 -10.10
CA TYR A 154 11.37 2.61 -11.39
C TYR A 154 10.55 1.59 -12.19
N ARG A 155 10.88 0.30 -12.07
CA ARG A 155 10.09 -0.77 -12.69
C ARG A 155 8.69 -0.87 -12.06
N LEU A 156 8.60 -0.85 -10.72
CA LEU A 156 7.31 -0.85 -10.03
C LEU A 156 6.49 0.39 -10.38
N GLN A 157 7.14 1.56 -10.48
CA GLN A 157 6.46 2.79 -10.92
C GLN A 157 5.82 2.61 -12.30
N ARG A 158 6.55 2.13 -13.29
CA ARG A 158 6.01 1.90 -14.65
C ARG A 158 4.85 0.90 -14.66
N LEU A 159 4.90 -0.10 -13.79
CA LEU A 159 3.83 -1.08 -13.68
C LEU A 159 2.59 -0.45 -13.07
N VAL A 160 2.72 0.29 -11.97
CA VAL A 160 1.57 0.90 -11.31
C VAL A 160 0.91 1.98 -12.17
N GLU A 161 1.69 2.75 -12.94
CA GLU A 161 1.19 3.80 -13.84
C GLU A 161 0.19 3.28 -14.90
N SER A 162 0.30 2.01 -15.27
CA SER A 162 -0.62 1.36 -16.22
C SER A 162 -1.85 0.74 -15.56
N THR A 163 -2.01 0.88 -14.24
CA THR A 163 -3.10 0.27 -13.46
C THR A 163 -3.95 1.32 -12.75
N SER A 164 -5.08 0.88 -12.20
CA SER A 164 -5.89 1.66 -11.26
C SER A 164 -5.56 1.36 -9.79
N THR A 165 -4.41 0.76 -9.53
CA THR A 165 -3.95 0.41 -8.19
C THR A 165 -3.31 1.62 -7.50
N ALA A 166 -3.65 1.87 -6.25
CA ALA A 166 -2.85 2.70 -5.34
C ALA A 166 -1.77 1.81 -4.71
N CYS A 167 -0.49 2.16 -4.87
CA CYS A 167 0.61 1.39 -4.31
C CYS A 167 1.21 2.15 -3.11
N LEU A 168 1.04 1.60 -1.91
CA LEU A 168 1.57 2.15 -0.67
C LEU A 168 2.78 1.33 -0.20
N VAL A 169 3.95 1.94 -0.15
CA VAL A 169 5.18 1.30 0.31
C VAL A 169 5.57 1.88 1.67
N LEU A 170 5.62 1.05 2.70
CA LEU A 170 6.04 1.44 4.03
C LEU A 170 7.53 1.16 4.21
N THR A 171 8.29 2.18 4.62
CA THR A 171 9.75 2.08 4.83
C THR A 171 10.16 2.80 6.11
N ARG A 172 11.37 2.51 6.61
CA ARG A 172 11.92 3.26 7.76
C ARG A 172 12.70 4.52 7.35
N GLN A 173 13.13 4.65 6.10
CA GLN A 173 14.17 5.64 5.74
C GLN A 173 13.94 6.39 4.43
N GLY A 174 12.76 6.33 3.83
CA GLY A 174 12.50 7.08 2.61
C GLY A 174 13.33 6.63 1.40
N ARG A 175 13.27 5.34 1.07
CA ARG A 175 14.11 4.70 0.05
C ARG A 175 13.53 4.65 -1.36
N VAL A 176 12.22 4.87 -1.50
CA VAL A 176 11.54 4.78 -2.79
C VAL A 176 11.76 6.04 -3.60
N SER A 177 12.78 6.04 -4.47
CA SER A 177 13.15 7.20 -5.27
C SER A 177 12.07 7.61 -6.28
N SER A 178 11.29 6.63 -6.76
CA SER A 178 10.22 6.83 -7.74
C SER A 178 8.87 7.20 -7.13
N ALA A 179 8.76 7.31 -5.80
CA ALA A 179 7.50 7.68 -5.16
C ALA A 179 7.07 9.10 -5.54
N GLN A 180 5.83 9.23 -6.04
CA GLN A 180 5.23 10.53 -6.37
C GLN A 180 4.78 11.28 -5.12
N LEU A 181 4.41 10.55 -4.06
CA LEU A 181 4.02 11.10 -2.78
C LEU A 181 4.87 10.48 -1.68
N LYS A 182 5.40 11.30 -0.77
CA LYS A 182 6.12 10.85 0.42
C LYS A 182 5.51 11.45 1.67
N ILE A 183 5.16 10.58 2.61
CA ILE A 183 4.52 10.90 3.88
C ILE A 183 5.41 10.37 4.99
N VAL A 184 5.59 11.14 6.05
CA VAL A 184 6.33 10.72 7.25
C VAL A 184 5.35 10.59 8.40
N LEU A 185 5.39 9.47 9.11
CA LEU A 185 4.76 9.30 10.42
C LEU A 185 5.64 9.95 11.47
N GLU A 186 5.09 10.90 12.22
CA GLU A 186 5.82 11.66 13.24
C GLU A 186 5.56 11.18 14.67
N ASN A 187 4.81 10.11 14.83
CA ASN A 187 4.48 9.56 16.13
C ASN A 187 5.65 8.76 16.72
N VAL A 188 5.84 8.94 18.01
CA VAL A 188 6.60 8.04 18.87
C VAL A 188 5.62 7.53 19.92
N TRP A 189 5.16 6.30 19.78
CA TRP A 189 4.22 5.70 20.71
C TRP A 189 4.96 4.97 21.83
N ASN A 190 4.43 5.09 23.04
CA ASN A 190 4.84 4.31 24.21
C ASN A 190 3.71 3.38 24.64
N LEU A 191 3.98 2.51 25.61
CA LEU A 191 2.99 1.54 26.10
C LEU A 191 1.67 2.19 26.54
N GLY A 192 1.69 3.37 27.16
CA GLY A 192 0.48 4.10 27.55
C GLY A 192 -0.33 4.65 26.38
N SER A 193 0.25 4.72 25.18
CA SER A 193 -0.47 5.15 23.98
C SER A 193 -1.42 4.06 23.43
N PHE A 194 -1.19 2.80 23.79
CA PHE A 194 -2.02 1.64 23.33
C PHE A 194 -3.26 1.44 24.19
N GLU A 195 -3.33 2.01 25.39
CA GLU A 195 -4.50 1.91 26.27
C GLU A 195 -5.64 2.85 25.87
N GLN A 196 -5.46 3.66 24.82
CA GLN A 196 -6.42 4.66 24.39
C GLN A 196 -7.18 4.21 23.15
N GLU A 197 -8.50 4.20 23.23
CA GLU A 197 -9.43 3.67 22.20
C GLU A 197 -9.30 4.32 20.82
N ASP A 198 -8.57 5.44 20.65
CA ASP A 198 -8.49 6.21 19.40
C ASP A 198 -7.05 6.43 18.90
N ALA A 199 -6.21 5.43 19.01
CA ALA A 199 -4.80 5.53 18.62
C ALA A 199 -4.61 5.99 17.15
N ILE A 200 -5.50 5.59 16.24
CA ILE A 200 -5.43 5.93 14.80
C ILE A 200 -5.70 7.41 14.56
N SER A 201 -6.70 8.00 15.22
CA SER A 201 -7.04 9.43 15.07
C SER A 201 -5.92 10.37 15.51
N ARG A 202 -4.96 9.86 16.27
CA ARG A 202 -3.80 10.59 16.80
C ARG A 202 -2.54 10.44 15.96
N LEU A 203 -2.61 9.70 14.85
CA LEU A 203 -1.50 9.61 13.93
C LEU A 203 -1.20 10.99 13.35
N ARG A 204 0.03 11.44 13.54
CA ARG A 204 0.54 12.67 12.95
C ARG A 204 1.35 12.34 11.73
N ILE A 205 1.03 13.00 10.65
CA ILE A 205 1.71 12.82 9.38
C ILE A 205 2.22 14.16 8.86
N ARG A 206 3.33 14.08 8.15
CA ARG A 206 3.86 15.22 7.41
C ARG A 206 4.12 14.82 5.97
N VAL A 207 3.54 15.55 5.03
CA VAL A 207 3.82 15.38 3.59
C VAL A 207 5.20 15.98 3.29
N GLN A 208 6.15 15.15 2.90
CA GLN A 208 7.53 15.56 2.61
C GLN A 208 7.72 15.93 1.14
N ARG A 209 7.07 15.19 0.23
CA ARG A 209 7.20 15.38 -1.22
C ARG A 209 5.89 15.05 -1.90
N SER A 210 5.45 15.91 -2.82
CA SER A 210 4.33 15.63 -3.69
C SER A 210 4.68 16.09 -5.10
N HIS A 211 4.74 15.15 -6.05
CA HIS A 211 4.85 15.40 -7.50
C HIS A 211 3.52 15.20 -8.21
N LEU A 212 2.43 15.15 -7.46
CA LEU A 212 1.10 15.05 -8.01
C LEU A 212 0.83 16.34 -8.80
N ARG A 213 0.46 16.24 -10.07
CA ARG A 213 -0.04 17.36 -10.84
C ARG A 213 -1.22 17.95 -10.08
N ARG A 214 -1.17 19.22 -9.70
CA ARG A 214 -2.35 19.97 -9.28
C ARG A 214 -3.28 19.96 -10.49
N GLU A 215 -4.36 19.21 -10.42
CA GLU A 215 -5.48 19.43 -11.34
C GLU A 215 -5.91 20.87 -11.15
N GLN A 216 -5.74 21.67 -12.19
CA GLN A 216 -6.25 23.04 -12.21
C GLN A 216 -7.76 22.91 -12.03
N ILE A 217 -8.25 23.30 -10.87
CA ILE A 217 -9.67 23.58 -10.67
C ILE A 217 -9.97 24.73 -11.62
N LYS A 218 -10.55 24.42 -12.79
CA LYS A 218 -11.21 25.41 -13.61
C LYS A 218 -12.41 25.91 -12.82
N ILE A 219 -12.21 26.96 -12.06
CA ILE A 219 -13.31 27.80 -11.60
C ILE A 219 -13.84 28.43 -12.87
N GLY A 220 -14.92 27.88 -13.40
CA GLY A 220 -15.69 28.50 -14.47
C GLY A 220 -16.22 29.81 -13.96
N GLY A 221 -15.57 30.90 -14.32
CA GLY A 221 -16.15 32.22 -14.22
C GLY A 221 -17.31 32.29 -15.19
N ALA A 222 -18.51 32.28 -14.67
CA ALA A 222 -19.68 32.79 -15.38
C ALA A 222 -19.56 34.32 -15.41
N GLY A 223 -19.33 34.86 -16.59
CA GLY A 223 -19.61 36.23 -16.94
C GLY A 223 -20.93 36.29 -17.72
#